data_7623acbdbd5cd415955c79807baf5f8c
#
_entry.id   7623acbdbd5cd415955c79807baf5f8c
#
_cell.length_a   1.000
_cell.length_b   1.000
_cell.length_c   1.000
_cell.angle_alpha   90.00
_cell.angle_beta   90.00
_cell.angle_gamma   90.00
#
_symmetry.space_group_name_H-M   'P 1'
#
loop_
_entity.id
_entity.type
_entity.pdbx_description
1 polymer ?
#
loop_
_entity_poly.entity_id
_entity_poly.type
_entity_poly.pdbx_seq_one_letter_code
_entity_poly.pdbx_strand_id
1 'polypeptide(L)'
;MTGTAEQRPDVILDELRWHKLSMRRFEIGILEALELFRSNDIEPILIKGWAAARYYPKDRPRSFGDVDLAFPASEYFRAREVAATTLISSISIDYHREFRHLDTHPWEIVFARSELIEVEGGSIRVLCPEDHLRVLCVHWLNDGGAYKERLWDIYYAVANRPVDFDWDLCLDSVSPTRRRWIVTTIAIAQKYLSLDVSGLPFDVDQESIPHWMTRCLEKEWSTDVRLIPLEACVHQPKVFFPQLLKRLPPNPIEATIETEGELDDGWRLPYQIGSMRKRIGPSFRRVGTVVFSRFTK
;
A
#
# COMPACT_ATOMS: atom_id res chain seq x y z
N MET A 1 17.46 -28.07 -18.42
CA MET A 1 16.40 -28.88 -17.80
C MET A 1 16.38 -28.53 -16.32
N THR A 2 15.59 -27.53 -15.93
CA THR A 2 15.37 -27.14 -14.54
C THR A 2 13.99 -27.67 -14.17
N GLY A 3 13.97 -28.81 -13.44
CA GLY A 3 12.75 -29.41 -12.94
C GLY A 3 12.07 -28.47 -11.94
N THR A 4 10.89 -28.01 -12.28
CA THR A 4 9.94 -27.46 -11.32
C THR A 4 9.63 -28.56 -10.33
N ALA A 5 10.09 -28.40 -9.07
CA ALA A 5 9.72 -29.31 -8.00
C ALA A 5 8.19 -29.21 -7.82
N GLU A 6 7.47 -30.24 -8.27
CA GLU A 6 6.06 -30.42 -7.94
C GLU A 6 5.94 -30.47 -6.39
N GLN A 7 5.43 -29.40 -5.81
CA GLN A 7 5.11 -29.38 -4.39
C GLN A 7 4.05 -30.46 -4.12
N ARG A 8 4.28 -31.28 -3.09
CA ARG A 8 3.36 -32.36 -2.74
C ARG A 8 1.99 -31.78 -2.36
N PRO A 9 0.86 -32.38 -2.82
CA PRO A 9 -0.50 -31.87 -2.56
C PRO A 9 -0.84 -31.65 -1.08
N ASP A 10 -0.29 -32.46 -0.19
CA ASP A 10 -0.43 -32.40 1.27
C ASP A 10 0.22 -31.12 1.85
N VAL A 11 1.39 -30.71 1.34
CA VAL A 11 2.08 -29.47 1.76
C VAL A 11 1.26 -28.24 1.36
N ILE A 12 0.72 -28.23 0.14
CA ILE A 12 -0.13 -27.12 -0.35
C ILE A 12 -1.42 -27.01 0.48
N LEU A 13 -2.03 -28.14 0.83
CA LEU A 13 -3.23 -28.16 1.67
C LEU A 13 -2.95 -27.62 3.09
N ASP A 14 -1.81 -27.93 3.66
CA ASP A 14 -1.41 -27.45 4.99
C ASP A 14 -1.08 -25.94 4.95
N GLU A 15 -0.40 -25.45 3.92
CA GLU A 15 -0.16 -24.02 3.72
C GLU A 15 -1.47 -23.24 3.60
N LEU A 16 -2.45 -23.73 2.83
CA LEU A 16 -3.77 -23.10 2.70
C LEU A 16 -4.56 -23.09 4.02
N ARG A 17 -4.44 -24.17 4.82
CA ARG A 17 -5.07 -24.24 6.16
C ARG A 17 -4.45 -23.23 7.12
N TRP A 18 -3.12 -23.17 7.17
CA TRP A 18 -2.39 -22.17 7.98
C TRP A 18 -2.72 -20.76 7.55
N HIS A 19 -2.80 -20.52 6.24
CA HIS A 19 -3.22 -19.21 5.72
C HIS A 19 -4.63 -18.85 6.20
N LYS A 20 -5.61 -19.76 6.07
CA LYS A 20 -6.99 -19.51 6.53
C LYS A 20 -7.05 -19.22 8.03
N LEU A 21 -6.31 -19.94 8.85
CA LEU A 21 -6.24 -19.71 10.30
C LEU A 21 -5.62 -18.35 10.62
N SER A 22 -4.54 -17.98 9.92
CA SER A 22 -3.91 -16.67 10.06
C SER A 22 -4.87 -15.55 9.66
N MET A 23 -5.57 -15.69 8.54
CA MET A 23 -6.56 -14.71 8.07
C MET A 23 -7.69 -14.54 9.07
N ARG A 24 -8.21 -15.64 9.62
CA ARG A 24 -9.25 -15.59 10.65
C ARG A 24 -8.78 -14.88 11.92
N ARG A 25 -7.55 -15.13 12.35
CA ARG A 25 -6.96 -14.42 13.47
C ARG A 25 -6.86 -12.92 13.23
N PHE A 26 -6.46 -12.52 12.02
CA PHE A 26 -6.43 -11.10 11.63
C PHE A 26 -7.82 -10.49 11.61
N GLU A 27 -8.84 -11.17 11.08
CA GLU A 27 -10.23 -10.69 11.09
C GLU A 27 -10.73 -10.45 12.52
N ILE A 28 -10.49 -11.38 13.43
CA ILE A 28 -10.85 -11.22 14.84
C ILE A 28 -10.15 -9.97 15.41
N GLY A 29 -8.84 -9.82 15.21
CA GLY A 29 -8.11 -8.66 15.69
C GLY A 29 -8.56 -7.33 15.06
N ILE A 30 -8.96 -7.34 13.78
CA ILE A 30 -9.56 -6.18 13.11
C ILE A 30 -10.89 -5.81 13.79
N LEU A 31 -11.76 -6.79 14.03
CA LEU A 31 -13.06 -6.57 14.67
C LEU A 31 -12.89 -6.05 16.11
N GLU A 32 -11.97 -6.61 16.88
CA GLU A 32 -11.64 -6.13 18.24
C GLU A 32 -11.17 -4.66 18.22
N ALA A 33 -10.32 -4.31 17.24
CA ALA A 33 -9.85 -2.94 17.07
C ALA A 33 -10.99 -1.99 16.66
N LEU A 34 -11.85 -2.40 15.73
CA LEU A 34 -12.98 -1.60 15.26
C LEU A 34 -14.00 -1.41 16.40
N GLU A 35 -14.29 -2.43 17.19
CA GLU A 35 -15.19 -2.33 18.37
C GLU A 35 -14.63 -1.35 19.39
N LEU A 36 -13.33 -1.38 19.68
CA LEU A 36 -12.69 -0.41 20.56
C LEU A 36 -12.87 1.03 20.05
N PHE A 37 -12.69 1.30 18.76
CA PHE A 37 -12.86 2.63 18.21
C PHE A 37 -14.34 3.05 18.21
N ARG A 38 -15.26 2.16 17.79
CA ARG A 38 -16.70 2.41 17.75
C ARG A 38 -17.29 2.69 19.14
N SER A 39 -16.84 1.97 20.16
CA SER A 39 -17.25 2.22 21.56
C SER A 39 -16.79 3.59 22.09
N ASN A 40 -15.89 4.25 21.36
CA ASN A 40 -15.42 5.60 21.60
C ASN A 40 -15.93 6.60 20.54
N ASP A 41 -17.01 6.30 19.82
CA ASP A 41 -17.58 7.13 18.76
C ASP A 41 -16.59 7.49 17.63
N ILE A 42 -15.68 6.56 17.30
CA ILE A 42 -14.72 6.70 16.20
C ILE A 42 -14.95 5.59 15.20
N GLU A 43 -15.25 5.94 13.94
CA GLU A 43 -15.43 4.96 12.86
C GLU A 43 -14.28 5.06 11.86
N PRO A 44 -13.29 4.16 11.88
CA PRO A 44 -12.19 4.14 10.92
C PRO A 44 -12.57 3.44 9.61
N ILE A 45 -11.77 3.66 8.57
CA ILE A 45 -11.82 2.92 7.31
C ILE A 45 -10.57 2.05 7.19
N LEU A 46 -10.76 0.76 6.91
CA LEU A 46 -9.67 -0.15 6.57
C LEU A 46 -9.30 0.04 5.10
N ILE A 47 -8.06 0.44 4.82
CA ILE A 47 -7.67 0.95 3.49
C ILE A 47 -6.75 0.05 2.66
N LYS A 48 -6.12 -0.96 3.27
CA LYS A 48 -5.19 -1.89 2.60
C LYS A 48 -5.27 -3.28 3.23
N GLY A 49 -4.30 -4.13 2.96
CA GLY A 49 -4.18 -5.43 3.61
C GLY A 49 -5.39 -6.33 3.36
N TRP A 50 -6.19 -6.55 4.39
CA TRP A 50 -7.42 -7.35 4.33
C TRP A 50 -8.41 -6.81 3.29
N ALA A 51 -8.53 -5.48 3.16
CA ALA A 51 -9.43 -4.88 2.18
C ALA A 51 -9.05 -5.28 0.73
N ALA A 52 -7.76 -5.33 0.40
CA ALA A 52 -7.28 -5.80 -0.90
C ALA A 52 -7.43 -7.32 -1.06
N ALA A 53 -7.26 -8.09 0.03
CA ALA A 53 -7.39 -9.56 0.00
C ALA A 53 -8.77 -10.04 -0.48
N ARG A 54 -9.82 -9.23 -0.33
CA ARG A 54 -11.18 -9.54 -0.81
C ARG A 54 -11.28 -9.76 -2.32
N TYR A 55 -10.40 -9.14 -3.10
CA TYR A 55 -10.36 -9.29 -4.56
C TYR A 55 -9.62 -10.55 -5.01
N TYR A 56 -8.90 -11.22 -4.11
CA TYR A 56 -8.11 -12.39 -4.47
C TYR A 56 -8.98 -13.66 -4.56
N PRO A 57 -8.67 -14.56 -5.50
CA PRO A 57 -9.35 -15.85 -5.57
C PRO A 57 -8.95 -16.73 -4.38
N LYS A 58 -9.84 -17.65 -4.00
CA LYS A 58 -9.68 -18.49 -2.79
C LYS A 58 -8.48 -19.44 -2.85
N ASP A 59 -8.04 -19.80 -4.05
CA ASP A 59 -6.88 -20.68 -4.30
C ASP A 59 -5.55 -19.91 -4.35
N ARG A 60 -5.61 -18.58 -4.38
CA ARG A 60 -4.44 -17.70 -4.34
C ARG A 60 -4.64 -16.56 -3.32
N PRO A 61 -4.73 -16.90 -2.04
CA PRO A 61 -5.02 -15.92 -1.01
C PRO A 61 -3.84 -14.93 -0.82
N ARG A 62 -4.19 -13.68 -0.51
CA ARG A 62 -3.22 -12.62 -0.19
C ARG A 62 -2.81 -12.67 1.27
N SER A 63 -1.53 -12.71 1.55
CA SER A 63 -0.99 -12.54 2.90
C SER A 63 -0.80 -11.05 3.24
N PHE A 64 -1.07 -10.68 4.48
CA PHE A 64 -0.76 -9.36 5.05
C PHE A 64 -0.32 -9.52 6.50
N GLY A 65 0.44 -8.55 7.03
CA GLY A 65 1.04 -8.62 8.37
C GLY A 65 0.66 -7.44 9.27
N ASP A 66 -0.02 -6.45 8.71
CA ASP A 66 -0.44 -5.22 9.36
C ASP A 66 -1.85 -4.83 8.93
N VAL A 67 -2.45 -3.96 9.71
CA VAL A 67 -3.81 -3.42 9.51
C VAL A 67 -3.71 -1.92 9.38
N ASP A 68 -4.00 -1.39 8.20
CA ASP A 68 -3.97 0.04 7.91
C ASP A 68 -5.35 0.65 8.15
N LEU A 69 -5.51 1.43 9.20
CA LEU A 69 -6.74 2.14 9.52
C LEU A 69 -6.59 3.64 9.27
N ALA A 70 -7.48 4.19 8.46
CA ALA A 70 -7.62 5.62 8.24
C ALA A 70 -8.68 6.22 9.17
N PHE A 71 -8.36 7.39 9.71
CA PHE A 71 -9.20 8.14 10.65
C PHE A 71 -9.40 9.56 10.15
N PRO A 72 -10.56 10.21 10.41
CA PRO A 72 -10.74 11.61 10.10
C PRO A 72 -9.70 12.47 10.85
N ALA A 73 -9.30 13.58 10.25
CA ALA A 73 -8.27 14.45 10.82
C ALA A 73 -8.58 14.90 12.24
N SER A 74 -9.87 15.14 12.55
CA SER A 74 -10.39 15.54 13.86
C SER A 74 -10.19 14.45 14.92
N GLU A 75 -10.32 13.18 14.56
CA GLU A 75 -10.31 12.04 15.50
C GLU A 75 -8.95 11.30 15.56
N TYR A 76 -8.02 11.64 14.70
CA TYR A 76 -6.75 10.91 14.57
C TYR A 76 -5.97 10.81 15.89
N PHE A 77 -5.82 11.92 16.60
CA PHE A 77 -5.07 11.92 17.88
C PHE A 77 -5.82 11.19 18.98
N ARG A 78 -7.15 11.38 19.07
CA ARG A 78 -8.03 10.67 20.01
C ARG A 78 -7.99 9.16 19.75
N ALA A 79 -8.02 8.71 18.50
CA ALA A 79 -7.89 7.29 18.15
C ALA A 79 -6.56 6.70 18.67
N ARG A 80 -5.46 7.42 18.52
CA ARG A 80 -4.16 6.99 19.05
C ARG A 80 -4.10 6.94 20.57
N GLU A 81 -4.76 7.85 21.27
CA GLU A 81 -4.88 7.84 22.73
C GLU A 81 -5.70 6.63 23.19
N VAL A 82 -6.87 6.39 22.57
CA VAL A 82 -7.69 5.21 22.83
C VAL A 82 -6.91 3.92 22.65
N ALA A 83 -6.16 3.79 21.57
CA ALA A 83 -5.34 2.61 21.31
C ALA A 83 -4.16 2.45 22.30
N ALA A 84 -3.62 3.53 22.83
CA ALA A 84 -2.53 3.49 23.81
C ALA A 84 -3.00 3.05 25.21
N THR A 85 -4.25 3.26 25.53
CA THR A 85 -4.85 2.87 26.84
C THR A 85 -5.33 1.43 26.88
N THR A 86 -5.51 0.80 25.71
CA THR A 86 -6.03 -0.57 25.59
C THR A 86 -5.04 -1.42 24.80
N LEU A 87 -4.59 -2.52 25.40
CA LEU A 87 -3.72 -3.48 24.72
C LEU A 87 -4.48 -4.20 23.60
N ILE A 88 -4.43 -3.65 22.36
CA ILE A 88 -4.77 -4.40 21.15
C ILE A 88 -3.52 -5.25 20.84
N SER A 89 -3.39 -6.40 21.52
CA SER A 89 -2.15 -7.19 21.51
C SER A 89 -2.04 -8.16 20.35
N SER A 90 -3.13 -8.33 19.57
CA SER A 90 -3.22 -9.43 18.59
C SER A 90 -2.72 -9.06 17.19
N ILE A 91 -2.72 -7.78 16.84
CA ILE A 91 -2.37 -7.30 15.48
C ILE A 91 -1.57 -5.99 15.52
N SER A 92 -0.75 -5.77 14.49
CA SER A 92 -0.09 -4.47 14.29
C SER A 92 -1.00 -3.55 13.51
N ILE A 93 -1.26 -2.34 14.04
CA ILE A 93 -2.10 -1.33 13.39
C ILE A 93 -1.24 -0.14 12.96
N ASP A 94 -1.32 0.22 11.67
CA ASP A 94 -0.79 1.47 11.14
C ASP A 94 -1.91 2.52 11.06
N TYR A 95 -1.68 3.65 11.73
CA TYR A 95 -2.67 4.73 11.88
C TYR A 95 -2.44 5.78 10.81
N HIS A 96 -3.42 5.96 9.94
CA HIS A 96 -3.43 6.99 8.91
C HIS A 96 -4.35 8.15 9.29
N ARG A 97 -3.81 9.37 9.20
CA ARG A 97 -4.64 10.57 9.27
C ARG A 97 -5.22 10.81 7.89
N GLU A 98 -6.52 10.53 7.71
CA GLU A 98 -7.17 10.49 6.41
C GLU A 98 -6.40 9.59 5.43
N PHE A 99 -6.43 9.87 4.16
CA PHE A 99 -5.73 9.08 3.14
C PHE A 99 -4.33 9.61 2.83
N ARG A 100 -3.92 10.71 3.52
CA ARG A 100 -2.65 11.43 3.27
C ARG A 100 -2.53 11.78 1.79
N HIS A 101 -1.42 11.40 1.17
CA HIS A 101 -1.16 11.58 -0.25
C HIS A 101 -1.71 10.45 -1.14
N LEU A 102 -2.32 9.44 -0.56
CA LEU A 102 -2.85 8.29 -1.33
C LEU A 102 -4.12 8.66 -2.09
N ASP A 103 -4.96 9.51 -1.51
CA ASP A 103 -6.12 10.10 -2.17
C ASP A 103 -6.22 11.59 -1.84
N THR A 104 -6.83 12.38 -2.73
CA THR A 104 -7.00 13.83 -2.59
C THR A 104 -8.43 14.24 -2.29
N HIS A 105 -9.36 13.28 -2.27
CA HIS A 105 -10.75 13.57 -1.94
C HIS A 105 -10.90 13.89 -0.45
N PRO A 106 -11.79 14.83 -0.08
CA PRO A 106 -12.14 15.09 1.31
C PRO A 106 -12.64 13.83 2.02
N TRP A 107 -12.29 13.69 3.28
CA TRP A 107 -12.68 12.55 4.11
C TRP A 107 -14.18 12.26 4.05
N GLU A 108 -15.01 13.30 4.18
CA GLU A 108 -16.47 13.19 4.23
C GLU A 108 -17.04 12.57 2.96
N ILE A 109 -16.47 12.91 1.80
CA ILE A 109 -16.89 12.37 0.50
C ILE A 109 -16.53 10.89 0.40
N VAL A 110 -15.29 10.52 0.76
CA VAL A 110 -14.84 9.13 0.72
C VAL A 110 -15.57 8.28 1.76
N PHE A 111 -15.77 8.83 2.95
CA PHE A 111 -16.50 8.14 4.03
C PHE A 111 -17.96 7.87 3.65
N ALA A 112 -18.65 8.82 3.02
CA ALA A 112 -20.05 8.69 2.63
C ALA A 112 -20.28 7.56 1.62
N ARG A 113 -19.29 7.24 0.76
CA ARG A 113 -19.37 6.16 -0.23
C ARG A 113 -18.62 4.89 0.18
N SER A 114 -17.99 4.89 1.38
CA SER A 114 -17.36 3.70 1.93
C SER A 114 -18.39 2.61 2.24
N GLU A 115 -17.96 1.35 2.20
CA GLU A 115 -18.81 0.19 2.34
C GLU A 115 -18.61 -0.49 3.70
N LEU A 116 -19.70 -1.05 4.26
CA LEU A 116 -19.63 -1.99 5.37
C LEU A 116 -19.69 -3.42 4.83
N ILE A 117 -18.65 -4.18 5.10
CA ILE A 117 -18.58 -5.60 4.71
C ILE A 117 -18.88 -6.45 5.95
N GLU A 118 -19.96 -7.21 5.86
CA GLU A 118 -20.33 -8.16 6.91
C GLU A 118 -19.39 -9.36 6.90
N VAL A 119 -18.88 -9.68 8.07
CA VAL A 119 -18.05 -10.86 8.33
C VAL A 119 -18.54 -11.57 9.59
N GLU A 120 -18.09 -12.79 9.83
CA GLU A 120 -18.45 -13.50 11.05
C GLU A 120 -17.98 -12.74 12.30
N GLY A 121 -18.92 -12.21 13.06
CA GLY A 121 -18.67 -11.49 14.32
C GLY A 121 -18.75 -9.97 14.20
N GLY A 122 -19.10 -9.39 13.04
CA GLY A 122 -19.30 -7.96 12.90
C GLY A 122 -19.14 -7.44 11.47
N SER A 123 -18.92 -6.14 11.35
CA SER A 123 -18.75 -5.49 10.04
C SER A 123 -17.44 -4.69 9.99
N ILE A 124 -16.83 -4.65 8.82
CA ILE A 124 -15.58 -3.92 8.55
C ILE A 124 -15.87 -2.83 7.52
N ARG A 125 -15.59 -1.56 7.87
CA ARG A 125 -15.72 -0.45 6.94
C ARG A 125 -14.48 -0.40 6.05
N VAL A 126 -14.72 -0.33 4.73
CA VAL A 126 -13.68 -0.29 3.70
C VAL A 126 -14.00 0.79 2.66
N LEU A 127 -13.03 1.15 1.85
CA LEU A 127 -13.26 2.01 0.70
C LEU A 127 -14.19 1.33 -0.32
N CYS A 128 -15.00 2.12 -1.05
CA CYS A 128 -15.64 1.62 -2.26
C CYS A 128 -14.57 1.16 -3.27
N PRO A 129 -14.90 0.30 -4.23
CA PRO A 129 -13.94 -0.28 -5.16
C PRO A 129 -13.10 0.76 -5.93
N GLU A 130 -13.72 1.88 -6.34
CA GLU A 130 -13.10 2.96 -7.10
C GLU A 130 -12.03 3.71 -6.29
N ASP A 131 -12.39 4.11 -5.08
CA ASP A 131 -11.46 4.76 -4.15
C ASP A 131 -10.33 3.81 -3.76
N HIS A 132 -10.67 2.54 -3.57
CA HIS A 132 -9.68 1.53 -3.19
C HIS A 132 -8.66 1.30 -4.30
N LEU A 133 -9.10 1.20 -5.56
CA LEU A 133 -8.18 1.06 -6.69
C LEU A 133 -7.22 2.24 -6.80
N ARG A 134 -7.72 3.50 -6.61
CA ARG A 134 -6.85 4.68 -6.57
C ARG A 134 -5.80 4.59 -5.47
N VAL A 135 -6.23 4.25 -4.26
CA VAL A 135 -5.32 4.10 -3.10
C VAL A 135 -4.27 3.02 -3.36
N LEU A 136 -4.65 1.87 -3.89
CA LEU A 136 -3.72 0.77 -4.20
C LEU A 136 -2.69 1.20 -5.25
N CYS A 137 -3.11 1.85 -6.33
CA CYS A 137 -2.22 2.33 -7.40
C CYS A 137 -1.21 3.36 -6.86
N VAL A 138 -1.70 4.39 -6.17
CA VAL A 138 -0.84 5.45 -5.64
C VAL A 138 0.09 4.91 -4.56
N HIS A 139 -0.38 4.03 -3.69
CA HIS A 139 0.46 3.39 -2.67
C HIS A 139 1.59 2.58 -3.30
N TRP A 140 1.29 1.74 -4.29
CA TRP A 140 2.31 0.94 -4.98
C TRP A 140 3.37 1.81 -5.65
N LEU A 141 2.96 2.89 -6.31
CA LEU A 141 3.88 3.86 -6.90
C LEU A 141 4.70 4.61 -5.84
N ASN A 142 4.09 4.96 -4.71
CA ASN A 142 4.76 5.63 -3.60
C ASN A 142 5.81 4.73 -2.93
N ASP A 143 5.64 3.42 -2.99
CA ASP A 143 6.67 2.45 -2.60
C ASP A 143 7.75 2.28 -3.70
N GLY A 144 7.74 3.11 -4.73
CA GLY A 144 8.68 3.06 -5.85
C GLY A 144 8.51 1.83 -6.74
N GLY A 145 7.38 1.13 -6.65
CA GLY A 145 7.15 -0.14 -7.33
C GLY A 145 8.05 -1.28 -6.85
N ALA A 146 8.66 -1.15 -5.67
CA ALA A 146 9.67 -2.08 -5.17
C ALA A 146 9.14 -3.51 -4.95
N TYR A 147 7.88 -3.63 -4.58
CA TYR A 147 7.24 -4.90 -4.28
C TYR A 147 6.42 -5.39 -5.47
N LYS A 148 7.04 -6.21 -6.34
CA LYS A 148 6.37 -6.77 -7.51
C LYS A 148 5.12 -7.58 -7.14
N GLU A 149 5.17 -8.28 -6.02
CA GLU A 149 4.06 -9.08 -5.50
C GLU A 149 2.82 -8.25 -5.16
N ARG A 150 2.97 -6.97 -4.77
CA ARG A 150 1.85 -6.07 -4.51
C ARG A 150 1.15 -5.57 -5.78
N LEU A 151 1.77 -5.74 -6.94
CA LEU A 151 1.10 -5.44 -8.21
C LEU A 151 -0.12 -6.35 -8.44
N TRP A 152 -0.16 -7.53 -7.81
CA TRP A 152 -1.33 -8.40 -7.82
C TRP A 152 -2.55 -7.77 -7.10
N ASP A 153 -2.37 -6.83 -6.17
CA ASP A 153 -3.47 -6.09 -5.56
C ASP A 153 -4.23 -5.29 -6.61
N ILE A 154 -3.49 -4.61 -7.51
CA ILE A 154 -4.07 -3.84 -8.62
C ILE A 154 -4.67 -4.79 -9.66
N TYR A 155 -3.94 -5.86 -10.02
CA TYR A 155 -4.44 -6.88 -10.95
C TYR A 155 -5.83 -7.39 -10.52
N TYR A 156 -5.96 -7.87 -9.29
CA TYR A 156 -7.21 -8.45 -8.81
C TYR A 156 -8.29 -7.41 -8.53
N ALA A 157 -7.93 -6.20 -8.11
CA ALA A 157 -8.90 -5.11 -7.97
C ALA A 157 -9.52 -4.73 -9.32
N VAL A 158 -8.76 -4.79 -10.42
CA VAL A 158 -9.28 -4.54 -11.78
C VAL A 158 -10.01 -5.77 -12.33
N ALA A 159 -9.42 -6.96 -12.23
CA ALA A 159 -9.98 -8.19 -12.81
C ALA A 159 -11.29 -8.63 -12.13
N ASN A 160 -11.38 -8.46 -10.82
CA ASN A 160 -12.51 -8.88 -10.00
C ASN A 160 -13.34 -7.68 -9.49
N ARG A 161 -13.31 -6.55 -10.21
CA ARG A 161 -14.13 -5.39 -9.90
C ARG A 161 -15.62 -5.72 -9.99
N PRO A 162 -16.50 -5.06 -9.25
CA PRO A 162 -17.94 -5.17 -9.42
C PRO A 162 -18.37 -4.80 -10.83
N VAL A 163 -19.53 -5.33 -11.26
CA VAL A 163 -20.09 -5.07 -12.62
C VAL A 163 -20.47 -3.59 -12.79
N ASP A 164 -20.87 -2.94 -11.71
CA ASP A 164 -21.27 -1.53 -11.62
C ASP A 164 -20.10 -0.59 -11.24
N PHE A 165 -18.84 -1.05 -11.37
CA PHE A 165 -17.67 -0.22 -11.11
C PHE A 165 -17.67 1.04 -11.98
N ASP A 166 -17.64 2.19 -11.33
CA ASP A 166 -17.69 3.50 -11.97
C ASP A 166 -16.29 4.03 -12.29
N TRP A 167 -15.89 3.88 -13.56
CA TRP A 167 -14.59 4.35 -14.04
C TRP A 167 -14.46 5.87 -14.06
N ASP A 168 -15.54 6.61 -14.25
CA ASP A 168 -15.52 8.08 -14.20
C ASP A 168 -15.26 8.54 -12.77
N LEU A 169 -15.89 7.89 -11.80
CA LEU A 169 -15.58 8.11 -10.38
C LEU A 169 -14.13 7.76 -10.05
N CYS A 170 -13.60 6.68 -10.61
CA CYS A 170 -12.21 6.27 -10.36
C CYS A 170 -11.18 7.22 -10.98
N LEU A 171 -11.39 7.67 -12.21
CA LEU A 171 -10.37 8.33 -13.03
C LEU A 171 -10.60 9.82 -13.26
N ASP A 172 -11.86 10.26 -13.41
CA ASP A 172 -12.17 11.64 -13.80
C ASP A 172 -12.44 12.54 -12.59
N SER A 173 -12.59 11.95 -11.42
CA SER A 173 -12.72 12.70 -10.16
C SER A 173 -11.37 13.17 -9.58
N VAL A 174 -10.24 12.80 -10.17
CA VAL A 174 -8.88 13.18 -9.75
C VAL A 174 -8.19 14.06 -10.78
N SER A 175 -7.04 14.64 -10.42
CA SER A 175 -6.26 15.45 -11.38
C SER A 175 -5.77 14.62 -12.57
N PRO A 176 -5.51 15.23 -13.75
CA PRO A 176 -4.93 14.53 -14.90
C PRO A 176 -3.64 13.77 -14.56
N THR A 177 -2.79 14.34 -13.71
CA THR A 177 -1.55 13.71 -13.22
C THR A 177 -1.87 12.40 -12.48
N ARG A 178 -2.81 12.42 -11.55
CA ARG A 178 -3.21 11.22 -10.79
C ARG A 178 -3.92 10.19 -11.65
N ARG A 179 -4.78 10.64 -12.55
CA ARG A 179 -5.37 9.78 -13.58
C ARG A 179 -4.28 9.04 -14.36
N ARG A 180 -3.26 9.76 -14.80
CA ARG A 180 -2.10 9.19 -15.51
C ARG A 180 -1.35 8.15 -14.66
N TRP A 181 -1.20 8.39 -13.36
CA TRP A 181 -0.59 7.42 -12.44
C TRP A 181 -1.37 6.11 -12.38
N ILE A 182 -2.68 6.19 -12.22
CA ILE A 182 -3.57 5.03 -12.09
C ILE A 182 -3.55 4.21 -13.39
N VAL A 183 -3.76 4.85 -14.55
CA VAL A 183 -3.75 4.20 -15.87
C VAL A 183 -2.38 3.57 -16.14
N THR A 184 -1.28 4.27 -15.84
CA THR A 184 0.07 3.70 -15.98
C THR A 184 0.28 2.48 -15.09
N THR A 185 -0.25 2.47 -13.86
CA THR A 185 -0.12 1.31 -12.97
C THR A 185 -0.91 0.11 -13.49
N ILE A 186 -2.09 0.33 -14.07
CA ILE A 186 -2.87 -0.70 -14.76
C ILE A 186 -2.10 -1.25 -15.98
N ALA A 187 -1.47 -0.37 -16.78
CA ALA A 187 -0.62 -0.78 -17.90
C ALA A 187 0.59 -1.62 -17.44
N ILE A 188 1.17 -1.30 -16.29
CA ILE A 188 2.24 -2.11 -15.68
C ILE A 188 1.72 -3.49 -15.28
N ALA A 189 0.52 -3.58 -14.69
CA ALA A 189 -0.11 -4.86 -14.37
C ALA A 189 -0.42 -5.68 -15.65
N GLN A 190 -0.86 -5.04 -16.74
CA GLN A 190 -1.01 -5.67 -18.03
C GLN A 190 0.34 -6.21 -18.52
N LYS A 191 1.39 -5.40 -18.53
CA LYS A 191 2.71 -5.76 -19.06
C LYS A 191 3.36 -6.92 -18.31
N TYR A 192 3.32 -6.92 -16.99
CA TYR A 192 4.10 -7.85 -16.18
C TYR A 192 3.29 -9.01 -15.58
N LEU A 193 1.96 -8.89 -15.53
CA LEU A 193 1.07 -9.91 -14.99
C LEU A 193 0.02 -10.40 -15.99
N SER A 194 0.04 -9.88 -17.23
CA SER A 194 -0.93 -10.23 -18.28
C SER A 194 -2.38 -9.93 -17.89
N LEU A 195 -2.62 -8.79 -17.20
CA LEU A 195 -3.97 -8.32 -16.90
C LEU A 195 -4.74 -8.11 -18.21
N ASP A 196 -5.95 -8.67 -18.30
CA ASP A 196 -6.85 -8.39 -19.41
C ASP A 196 -7.48 -6.99 -19.23
N VAL A 197 -7.21 -6.12 -20.19
CA VAL A 197 -7.69 -4.73 -20.23
C VAL A 197 -8.69 -4.48 -21.37
N SER A 198 -9.05 -5.51 -22.14
CA SER A 198 -9.91 -5.38 -23.33
C SER A 198 -11.32 -4.85 -23.03
N GLY A 199 -11.79 -5.03 -21.79
CA GLY A 199 -13.11 -4.56 -21.33
C GLY A 199 -13.09 -3.23 -20.59
N LEU A 200 -11.99 -2.47 -20.61
CA LEU A 200 -11.90 -1.16 -19.97
C LEU A 200 -12.43 -0.06 -20.89
N PRO A 201 -13.10 0.98 -20.37
CA PRO A 201 -13.68 2.07 -21.16
C PRO A 201 -12.65 3.14 -21.59
N PHE A 202 -11.36 2.88 -21.39
CA PHE A 202 -10.24 3.74 -21.74
C PHE A 202 -9.08 2.91 -22.28
N ASP A 203 -8.24 3.54 -23.08
CA ASP A 203 -7.09 2.89 -23.65
C ASP A 203 -6.01 2.66 -22.60
N VAL A 204 -5.57 1.42 -22.51
CA VAL A 204 -4.40 1.03 -21.74
C VAL A 204 -3.32 0.58 -22.70
N ASP A 205 -2.30 1.40 -22.84
CA ASP A 205 -1.19 1.14 -23.76
C ASP A 205 0.11 0.87 -22.98
N GLN A 206 0.64 -0.34 -23.13
CA GLN A 206 1.90 -0.74 -22.50
C GLN A 206 3.10 0.06 -23.05
N GLU A 207 3.03 0.53 -24.29
CA GLU A 207 4.09 1.34 -24.91
C GLU A 207 4.09 2.76 -24.34
N SER A 208 2.96 3.20 -23.78
CA SER A 208 2.86 4.49 -23.10
C SER A 208 3.54 4.53 -21.72
N ILE A 209 3.97 3.38 -21.18
CA ILE A 209 4.75 3.35 -19.93
C ILE A 209 6.12 3.99 -20.19
N PRO A 210 6.48 5.06 -19.46
CA PRO A 210 7.77 5.70 -19.68
C PRO A 210 8.96 4.73 -19.54
N HIS A 211 9.87 4.71 -20.49
CA HIS A 211 11.02 3.82 -20.48
C HIS A 211 11.88 3.93 -19.21
N TRP A 212 11.99 5.14 -18.63
CA TRP A 212 12.72 5.32 -17.37
C TRP A 212 12.09 4.54 -16.24
N MET A 213 10.74 4.46 -16.22
CA MET A 213 9.97 3.77 -15.19
C MET A 213 10.15 2.25 -15.31
N THR A 214 10.04 1.69 -16.52
CA THR A 214 10.30 0.27 -16.78
C THR A 214 11.69 -0.13 -16.30
N ARG A 215 12.74 0.65 -16.67
CA ARG A 215 14.12 0.38 -16.22
C ARG A 215 14.25 0.49 -14.68
N CYS A 216 13.56 1.42 -14.05
CA CYS A 216 13.57 1.58 -12.60
C CYS A 216 12.98 0.34 -11.92
N LEU A 217 11.81 -0.12 -12.37
CA LEU A 217 11.13 -1.31 -11.86
C LEU A 217 11.98 -2.58 -12.03
N GLU A 218 12.50 -2.82 -13.21
CA GLU A 218 13.32 -4.01 -13.50
C GLU A 218 14.60 -4.03 -12.66
N LYS A 219 15.24 -2.87 -12.49
CA LYS A 219 16.39 -2.71 -11.58
C LYS A 219 16.00 -3.00 -10.13
N GLU A 220 14.86 -2.48 -9.67
CA GLU A 220 14.41 -2.69 -8.29
C GLU A 220 14.10 -4.17 -8.04
N TRP A 221 13.43 -4.84 -8.96
CA TRP A 221 13.08 -6.26 -8.85
C TRP A 221 14.26 -7.22 -9.01
N SER A 222 15.36 -6.77 -9.62
CA SER A 222 16.61 -7.55 -9.70
C SER A 222 17.47 -7.47 -8.43
N THR A 223 17.06 -6.67 -7.45
CA THR A 223 17.84 -6.42 -6.23
C THR A 223 17.27 -7.20 -5.06
N ASP A 224 18.10 -7.99 -4.36
CA ASP A 224 17.71 -8.74 -3.15
C ASP A 224 17.64 -7.87 -1.89
N VAL A 225 18.10 -6.61 -1.96
CA VAL A 225 18.15 -5.70 -0.81
C VAL A 225 16.76 -5.11 -0.56
N ARG A 226 16.03 -5.65 0.41
CA ARG A 226 14.79 -5.04 0.91
C ARG A 226 15.09 -3.86 1.82
N LEU A 227 14.29 -2.79 1.70
CA LEU A 227 14.42 -1.62 2.56
C LEU A 227 13.92 -1.96 3.98
N ILE A 228 14.76 -1.64 4.98
CA ILE A 228 14.41 -1.72 6.40
C ILE A 228 14.61 -0.33 7.03
N PRO A 229 13.86 0.04 8.09
CA PRO A 229 14.03 1.32 8.76
C PRO A 229 15.51 1.55 9.16
N LEU A 230 16.05 2.75 8.88
CA LEU A 230 17.45 3.07 9.20
C LEU A 230 17.74 3.00 10.69
N GLU A 231 16.77 3.40 11.52
CA GLU A 231 16.83 3.29 12.97
C GLU A 231 16.99 1.84 13.47
N ALA A 232 16.47 0.87 12.74
CA ALA A 232 16.59 -0.55 13.09
C ALA A 232 18.00 -1.10 12.80
N CYS A 233 18.77 -0.48 11.90
CA CYS A 233 20.09 -0.96 11.48
C CYS A 233 21.25 -0.01 11.79
N VAL A 234 21.00 1.14 12.45
CA VAL A 234 22.01 2.17 12.75
C VAL A 234 23.24 1.63 13.47
N HIS A 235 23.09 0.55 14.25
CA HIS A 235 24.17 -0.09 15.01
C HIS A 235 24.90 -1.21 14.25
N GLN A 236 24.49 -1.47 13.00
CA GLN A 236 25.06 -2.52 12.14
C GLN A 236 25.62 -1.88 10.86
N PRO A 237 26.85 -1.37 10.84
CA PRO A 237 27.41 -0.63 9.70
C PRO A 237 27.31 -1.40 8.38
N LYS A 238 27.54 -2.71 8.39
CA LYS A 238 27.44 -3.58 7.20
C LYS A 238 26.04 -3.63 6.59
N VAL A 239 25.00 -3.40 7.39
CA VAL A 239 23.61 -3.33 6.95
C VAL A 239 23.22 -1.88 6.67
N PHE A 240 23.63 -0.95 7.53
CA PHE A 240 23.28 0.47 7.46
C PHE A 240 23.75 1.14 6.17
N PHE A 241 25.03 0.96 5.77
CA PHE A 241 25.55 1.60 4.57
C PHE A 241 24.86 1.17 3.28
N PRO A 242 24.60 -0.12 2.99
CA PRO A 242 23.78 -0.54 1.84
C PRO A 242 22.38 0.05 1.88
N GLN A 243 21.74 0.11 3.06
CA GLN A 243 20.42 0.71 3.24
C GLN A 243 20.41 2.23 2.95
N LEU A 244 21.47 2.94 3.36
CA LEU A 244 21.64 4.36 3.07
C LEU A 244 21.88 4.60 1.58
N LEU A 245 22.78 3.84 0.97
CA LEU A 245 23.08 3.94 -0.47
C LEU A 245 21.87 3.64 -1.34
N LYS A 246 21.01 2.67 -0.95
CA LYS A 246 19.78 2.35 -1.66
C LYS A 246 18.75 3.50 -1.61
N ARG A 247 18.83 4.40 -0.61
CA ARG A 247 17.94 5.57 -0.48
C ARG A 247 18.47 6.84 -1.15
N LEU A 248 19.70 6.83 -1.61
CA LEU A 248 20.37 8.02 -2.17
C LEU A 248 21.00 7.71 -3.53
N PRO A 249 20.50 8.31 -4.62
CA PRO A 249 19.31 9.17 -4.68
C PRO A 249 18.02 8.40 -4.42
N PRO A 250 16.92 9.08 -4.03
CA PRO A 250 15.63 8.42 -3.86
C PRO A 250 15.18 7.72 -5.15
N ASN A 251 14.37 6.67 -5.00
CA ASN A 251 13.76 5.99 -6.14
C ASN A 251 13.00 7.02 -7.01
N PRO A 252 13.27 7.09 -8.33
CA PRO A 252 12.65 8.09 -9.20
C PRO A 252 11.12 8.03 -9.23
N ILE A 253 10.52 6.82 -9.15
CA ILE A 253 9.06 6.64 -9.12
C ILE A 253 8.52 7.25 -7.82
N GLU A 254 8.99 6.78 -6.67
CA GLU A 254 8.63 7.29 -5.35
C GLU A 254 8.78 8.82 -5.27
N ALA A 255 9.91 9.35 -5.72
CA ALA A 255 10.18 10.79 -5.71
C ALA A 255 9.20 11.60 -6.56
N THR A 256 8.79 11.06 -7.72
CA THR A 256 7.80 11.70 -8.59
C THR A 256 6.44 11.76 -7.90
N ILE A 257 5.99 10.66 -7.30
CA ILE A 257 4.70 10.59 -6.61
C ILE A 257 4.67 11.51 -5.37
N GLU A 258 5.71 11.49 -4.54
CA GLU A 258 5.80 12.38 -3.36
C GLU A 258 5.77 13.87 -3.69
N THR A 259 6.18 14.23 -4.89
CA THR A 259 6.21 15.64 -5.34
C THR A 259 5.05 16.00 -6.24
N GLU A 260 4.05 15.13 -6.40
CA GLU A 260 2.90 15.28 -7.30
C GLU A 260 3.35 15.52 -8.75
N GLY A 261 4.42 14.83 -9.20
CA GLY A 261 5.07 15.05 -10.48
C GLY A 261 4.45 14.30 -11.64
N GLU A 262 4.72 14.77 -12.84
CA GLU A 262 4.30 14.15 -14.08
C GLU A 262 5.19 12.94 -14.44
N LEU A 263 4.59 11.82 -14.87
CA LEU A 263 5.34 10.64 -15.30
C LEU A 263 6.04 10.85 -16.66
N ASP A 264 5.47 11.69 -17.49
CA ASP A 264 5.94 11.90 -18.88
C ASP A 264 7.05 12.96 -18.98
N ASP A 265 7.40 13.65 -17.90
CA ASP A 265 8.57 14.52 -17.88
C ASP A 265 9.85 13.71 -18.12
N GLY A 266 10.75 14.28 -18.93
CA GLY A 266 12.02 13.58 -19.29
C GLY A 266 13.05 13.52 -18.16
N TRP A 267 12.99 14.45 -17.18
CA TRP A 267 14.04 14.62 -16.18
C TRP A 267 13.56 14.35 -14.75
N ARG A 268 14.14 13.32 -14.11
CA ARG A 268 13.73 12.90 -12.76
C ARG A 268 14.44 13.60 -11.60
N LEU A 269 15.60 14.20 -11.86
CA LEU A 269 16.45 14.82 -10.82
C LEU A 269 15.73 15.87 -9.98
N PRO A 270 14.90 16.78 -10.54
CA PRO A 270 14.16 17.75 -9.75
C PRO A 270 13.24 17.11 -8.71
N TYR A 271 12.55 16.04 -9.10
CA TYR A 271 11.66 15.28 -8.21
C TYR A 271 12.46 14.59 -7.09
N GLN A 272 13.60 13.98 -7.42
CA GLN A 272 14.47 13.34 -6.43
C GLN A 272 15.02 14.36 -5.41
N ILE A 273 15.43 15.55 -5.86
CA ILE A 273 15.85 16.65 -4.98
C ILE A 273 14.69 17.13 -4.10
N GLY A 274 13.50 17.28 -4.67
CA GLY A 274 12.29 17.65 -3.94
C GLY A 274 11.94 16.65 -2.84
N SER A 275 11.93 15.35 -3.18
CA SER A 275 11.72 14.26 -2.24
C SER A 275 12.79 14.25 -1.13
N MET A 276 14.08 14.38 -1.48
CA MET A 276 15.15 14.47 -0.47
C MET A 276 14.91 15.60 0.52
N ARG A 277 14.55 16.81 0.06
CA ARG A 277 14.28 17.95 0.94
C ARG A 277 13.14 17.67 1.91
N LYS A 278 12.07 17.01 1.46
CA LYS A 278 10.94 16.61 2.33
C LYS A 278 11.35 15.60 3.41
N ARG A 279 12.29 14.70 3.11
CA ARG A 279 12.69 13.58 3.98
C ARG A 279 13.84 13.90 4.96
N ILE A 280 14.70 14.85 4.63
CA ILE A 280 15.90 15.16 5.44
C ILE A 280 15.51 15.47 6.89
N GLY A 281 14.61 16.40 7.13
CA GLY A 281 14.21 16.82 8.48
C GLY A 281 13.63 15.69 9.35
N PRO A 282 12.60 14.98 8.89
CA PRO A 282 12.01 13.86 9.62
C PRO A 282 13.00 12.69 9.87
N SER A 283 13.86 12.37 8.89
CA SER A 283 14.82 11.26 9.01
C SER A 283 15.91 11.57 10.05
N PHE A 284 16.45 12.78 10.04
CA PHE A 284 17.43 13.20 11.06
C PHE A 284 16.84 13.20 12.48
N ARG A 285 15.59 13.62 12.65
CA ARG A 285 14.91 13.57 13.95
C ARG A 285 14.77 12.14 14.46
N ARG A 286 14.35 11.18 13.62
CA ARG A 286 14.18 9.77 14.02
C ARG A 286 15.49 9.12 14.40
N VAL A 287 16.53 9.25 13.55
CA VAL A 287 17.86 8.70 13.83
C VAL A 287 18.46 9.37 15.08
N GLY A 288 18.33 10.70 15.22
CA GLY A 288 18.78 11.43 16.39
C GLY A 288 18.14 10.93 17.68
N THR A 289 16.81 10.71 17.69
CA THR A 289 16.11 10.19 18.88
C THR A 289 16.65 8.83 19.32
N VAL A 290 16.90 7.92 18.39
CA VAL A 290 17.43 6.57 18.70
C VAL A 290 18.87 6.62 19.19
N VAL A 291 19.70 7.48 18.61
CA VAL A 291 21.10 7.66 19.05
C VAL A 291 21.15 8.31 20.43
N PHE A 292 20.39 9.39 20.67
CA PHE A 292 20.41 10.11 21.95
C PHE A 292 19.73 9.34 23.08
N SER A 293 18.69 8.53 22.84
CA SER A 293 18.04 7.74 23.90
C SER A 293 18.93 6.69 24.55
N ARG A 294 20.10 6.37 23.98
CA ARG A 294 21.12 5.49 24.59
C ARG A 294 22.18 6.20 25.42
N PHE A 295 22.36 7.52 25.21
CA PHE A 295 23.27 8.29 26.05
C PHE A 295 22.64 8.77 27.36
N THR A 296 21.33 8.55 27.53
CA THR A 296 20.57 8.91 28.73
C THR A 296 20.16 7.71 29.59
N LYS A 297 20.63 6.52 29.28
CA LYS A 297 20.62 5.32 30.14
C LYS A 297 22.01 4.94 30.53
#